data_51870cff5954345f2b216a3d36293e2e
#
_entry.id   51870cff5954345f2b216a3d36293e2e
#
_cell.length_a   1.000
_cell.length_b   1.000
_cell.length_c   1.000
_cell.angle_alpha   90.00
_cell.angle_beta   90.00
_cell.angle_gamma   90.00
#
_symmetry.space_group_name_H-M   'P 1'
#
loop_
_entity.id
_entity.type
_entity.pdbx_description
1 polymer ?
#
loop_
_entity_poly.entity_id
_entity_poly.type
_entity_poly.pdbx_seq_one_letter_code
_entity_poly.pdbx_strand_id
1 'polypeptide(L)'
;MADPKVNISPELIAEAVKRVMSTLGEGKTTPSKPSSPTGKLDASRDYPLASKRPDLVQSASGMKLEDIGLDKVVSGQITFDDIKIRPETLEYQAQIAESVNRPRLAANMRRAAEMTRIPDERLLEMYNALRPYRSTKQELLDIAGELETKYQAKVCAALFREAAEIYDKRNRLKR
;
A
#
# COMPACT_ATOMS: atom_id res chain seq x y z
N MET A 1 25.25 49.44 11.91
CA MET A 1 25.89 48.46 11.04
C MET A 1 24.84 47.99 10.05
N ALA A 2 25.00 48.33 8.78
CA ALA A 2 24.03 48.04 7.71
C ALA A 2 24.35 46.68 7.11
N ASP A 3 23.32 45.79 6.99
CA ASP A 3 23.42 44.50 6.33
C ASP A 3 23.81 44.68 4.86
N PRO A 4 24.73 43.87 4.32
CA PRO A 4 25.07 43.91 2.91
C PRO A 4 23.90 43.30 2.10
N LYS A 5 23.18 44.18 1.38
CA LYS A 5 22.22 43.74 0.36
C LYS A 5 22.97 43.03 -0.72
N VAL A 6 22.82 41.69 -0.78
CA VAL A 6 23.32 40.86 -1.88
C VAL A 6 22.55 41.24 -3.13
N ASN A 7 23.21 42.02 -3.99
CA ASN A 7 22.66 42.43 -5.30
C ASN A 7 22.80 41.27 -6.28
N ILE A 8 21.78 40.40 -6.35
CA ILE A 8 21.76 39.26 -7.26
C ILE A 8 21.36 39.81 -8.64
N SER A 9 22.28 39.76 -9.60
CA SER A 9 21.99 40.24 -10.95
C SER A 9 20.94 39.32 -11.64
N PRO A 10 20.08 39.91 -12.49
CA PRO A 10 19.08 39.13 -13.25
C PRO A 10 19.69 37.98 -14.09
N GLU A 11 20.94 38.14 -14.51
CA GLU A 11 21.70 37.16 -15.28
C GLU A 11 22.06 35.92 -14.43
N LEU A 12 22.45 36.10 -13.17
CA LEU A 12 22.70 35.00 -12.22
C LEU A 12 21.42 34.22 -11.88
N ILE A 13 20.28 34.90 -11.80
CA ILE A 13 18.98 34.24 -11.62
C ILE A 13 18.62 33.43 -12.86
N ALA A 14 18.82 33.98 -14.05
CA ALA A 14 18.54 33.27 -15.31
C ALA A 14 19.45 32.04 -15.49
N GLU A 15 20.73 32.14 -15.11
CA GLU A 15 21.66 31.01 -15.17
C GLU A 15 21.35 29.94 -14.13
N ALA A 16 20.95 30.33 -12.91
CA ALA A 16 20.48 29.39 -11.87
C ALA A 16 19.19 28.66 -12.29
N VAL A 17 18.23 29.37 -12.88
CA VAL A 17 17.00 28.78 -13.42
C VAL A 17 17.30 27.83 -14.57
N LYS A 18 18.21 28.21 -15.49
CA LYS A 18 18.63 27.34 -16.60
C LYS A 18 19.36 26.07 -16.14
N ARG A 19 20.17 26.16 -15.08
CA ARG A 19 20.81 24.99 -14.43
C ARG A 19 19.80 24.08 -13.75
N VAL A 20 18.83 24.64 -13.02
CA VAL A 20 17.77 23.87 -12.39
C VAL A 20 16.88 23.21 -13.44
N MET A 21 16.55 23.90 -14.54
CA MET A 21 15.78 23.32 -15.63
C MET A 21 16.55 22.22 -16.39
N SER A 22 17.86 22.35 -16.58
CA SER A 22 18.66 21.29 -17.21
C SER A 22 18.81 20.06 -16.30
N THR A 23 18.95 20.24 -14.99
CA THR A 23 18.97 19.13 -14.02
C THR A 23 17.60 18.47 -13.84
N LEU A 24 16.51 19.20 -14.01
CA LEU A 24 15.15 18.66 -14.03
C LEU A 24 14.78 17.97 -15.36
N GLY A 25 15.51 18.29 -16.44
CA GLY A 25 15.32 17.67 -17.77
C GLY A 25 16.00 16.31 -17.96
N GLU A 26 17.05 16.02 -17.20
CA GLU A 26 17.86 14.80 -17.36
C GLU A 26 17.62 13.73 -16.25
N GLY A 27 16.71 13.95 -15.33
CA GLY A 27 16.49 13.07 -14.16
C GLY A 27 15.05 12.61 -13.90
N LYS A 28 14.13 12.78 -14.83
CA LYS A 28 12.82 12.10 -14.73
C LYS A 28 12.88 10.79 -15.49
N THR A 29 13.44 9.76 -14.87
CA THR A 29 12.82 8.46 -14.97
C THR A 29 11.43 8.61 -14.35
N THR A 30 10.42 8.93 -15.16
CA THR A 30 9.04 8.67 -14.83
C THR A 30 8.99 7.24 -14.28
N PRO A 31 8.43 7.00 -13.09
CA PRO A 31 8.23 5.62 -12.63
C PRO A 31 7.44 4.94 -13.74
N SER A 32 8.08 4.02 -14.46
CA SER A 32 7.41 3.25 -15.50
C SER A 32 6.24 2.56 -14.81
N LYS A 33 5.04 2.92 -15.25
CA LYS A 33 3.81 2.25 -14.80
C LYS A 33 4.10 0.76 -14.93
N PRO A 34 4.02 -0.02 -13.83
CA PRO A 34 4.35 -1.43 -13.89
C PRO A 34 3.51 -2.06 -14.99
N SER A 35 4.14 -2.78 -15.89
CA SER A 35 3.45 -3.52 -16.94
C SER A 35 2.51 -4.51 -16.25
N SER A 36 1.21 -4.27 -16.37
CA SER A 36 0.24 -5.25 -15.88
C SER A 36 0.50 -6.57 -16.59
N PRO A 37 0.60 -7.70 -15.87
CA PRO A 37 0.88 -8.98 -16.50
C PRO A 37 -0.18 -9.30 -17.54
N THR A 38 0.22 -9.76 -18.71
CA THR A 38 -0.68 -10.22 -19.76
C THR A 38 -1.23 -11.58 -19.33
N GLY A 39 -2.36 -11.60 -18.60
CA GLY A 39 -2.99 -12.82 -18.07
C GLY A 39 -2.78 -13.06 -16.59
N LYS A 40 -3.47 -14.08 -16.05
CA LYS A 40 -3.32 -14.52 -14.65
C LYS A 40 -1.94 -15.13 -14.41
N LEU A 41 -1.39 -14.85 -13.22
CA LEU A 41 -0.15 -15.46 -12.78
C LEU A 41 -0.37 -16.91 -12.35
N ASP A 42 0.66 -17.74 -12.58
CA ASP A 42 0.65 -19.16 -12.25
C ASP A 42 1.92 -19.55 -11.48
N ALA A 43 1.76 -20.40 -10.45
CA ALA A 43 2.87 -20.77 -9.58
C ALA A 43 4.01 -21.48 -10.32
N SER A 44 3.73 -22.30 -11.31
CA SER A 44 4.77 -23.06 -12.04
C SER A 44 5.69 -22.13 -12.84
N ARG A 45 5.13 -21.05 -13.37
CA ARG A 45 5.83 -20.08 -14.21
C ARG A 45 6.39 -18.90 -13.41
N ASP A 46 5.58 -18.34 -12.50
CA ASP A 46 5.82 -17.01 -11.92
C ASP A 46 6.27 -17.04 -10.45
N TYR A 47 6.26 -18.18 -9.76
CA TYR A 47 6.70 -18.30 -8.36
C TYR A 47 8.15 -18.82 -8.27
N PRO A 48 9.00 -18.26 -7.39
CA PRO A 48 8.79 -17.11 -6.51
C PRO A 48 8.79 -15.77 -7.28
N LEU A 49 7.84 -14.88 -6.97
CA LEU A 49 7.69 -13.59 -7.66
C LEU A 49 8.99 -12.76 -7.67
N ALA A 50 9.67 -12.66 -6.53
CA ALA A 50 10.89 -11.88 -6.39
C ALA A 50 12.02 -12.34 -7.33
N SER A 51 12.06 -13.64 -7.68
CA SER A 51 13.09 -14.22 -8.55
C SER A 51 12.67 -14.28 -10.02
N LYS A 52 11.41 -14.68 -10.29
CA LYS A 52 10.95 -14.91 -11.67
C LYS A 52 10.26 -13.69 -12.29
N ARG A 53 9.68 -12.85 -11.47
CA ARG A 53 8.95 -11.65 -11.89
C ARG A 53 9.29 -10.44 -11.00
N PRO A 54 10.58 -10.07 -10.87
CA PRO A 54 10.98 -8.88 -10.10
C PRO A 54 10.36 -7.58 -10.64
N ASP A 55 10.01 -7.57 -11.94
CA ASP A 55 9.29 -6.48 -12.60
C ASP A 55 7.94 -6.14 -11.95
N LEU A 56 7.29 -7.12 -11.33
CA LEU A 56 5.99 -6.97 -10.65
C LEU A 56 6.11 -6.60 -9.16
N VAL A 57 7.30 -6.76 -8.57
CA VAL A 57 7.52 -6.51 -7.14
C VAL A 57 8.09 -5.12 -6.93
N GLN A 58 7.23 -4.22 -6.48
CA GLN A 58 7.59 -2.84 -6.14
C GLN A 58 6.97 -2.45 -4.81
N SER A 59 7.60 -1.49 -4.13
CA SER A 59 7.04 -0.89 -2.92
C SER A 59 5.90 0.09 -3.23
N ALA A 60 5.23 0.59 -2.19
CA ALA A 60 4.18 1.60 -2.33
C ALA A 60 4.68 2.89 -2.98
N SER A 61 5.93 3.28 -2.74
CA SER A 61 6.60 4.42 -3.38
C SER A 61 7.06 4.15 -4.82
N GLY A 62 6.86 2.92 -5.34
CA GLY A 62 7.31 2.53 -6.69
C GLY A 62 8.76 2.06 -6.76
N MET A 63 9.44 1.91 -5.63
CA MET A 63 10.82 1.45 -5.55
C MET A 63 10.90 -0.03 -5.91
N LYS A 64 11.87 -0.41 -6.73
CA LYS A 64 12.10 -1.80 -7.09
C LYS A 64 12.77 -2.56 -5.96
N LEU A 65 12.58 -3.87 -5.92
CA LEU A 65 13.17 -4.73 -4.88
C LEU A 65 14.70 -4.64 -4.86
N GLU A 66 15.35 -4.53 -6.02
CA GLU A 66 16.80 -4.40 -6.16
C GLU A 66 17.37 -3.09 -5.60
N ASP A 67 16.54 -2.05 -5.51
CA ASP A 67 16.93 -0.73 -5.00
C ASP A 67 16.87 -0.65 -3.47
N ILE A 68 16.22 -1.63 -2.82
CA ILE A 68 16.03 -1.70 -1.37
C ILE A 68 17.23 -2.45 -0.76
N GLY A 69 18.22 -1.70 -0.28
CA GLY A 69 19.40 -2.23 0.38
C GLY A 69 19.46 -1.88 1.86
N LEU A 70 20.06 -2.75 2.66
CA LEU A 70 20.22 -2.54 4.09
C LEU A 70 20.96 -1.23 4.41
N ASP A 71 21.98 -0.90 3.64
CA ASP A 71 22.78 0.33 3.80
C ASP A 71 21.93 1.59 3.67
N LYS A 72 20.97 1.58 2.73
CA LYS A 72 20.06 2.70 2.50
C LYS A 72 19.02 2.84 3.62
N VAL A 73 18.60 1.71 4.21
CA VAL A 73 17.69 1.71 5.37
C VAL A 73 18.43 2.22 6.61
N VAL A 74 19.65 1.74 6.88
CA VAL A 74 20.47 2.16 8.03
C VAL A 74 20.86 3.63 7.93
N SER A 75 21.17 4.12 6.72
CA SER A 75 21.48 5.55 6.49
C SER A 75 20.26 6.48 6.52
N GLY A 76 19.03 5.94 6.64
CA GLY A 76 17.79 6.71 6.64
C GLY A 76 17.37 7.25 5.25
N GLN A 77 18.02 6.81 4.18
CA GLN A 77 17.62 7.16 2.81
C GLN A 77 16.31 6.47 2.40
N ILE A 78 16.03 5.30 2.98
CA ILE A 78 14.79 4.55 2.81
C ILE A 78 14.09 4.49 4.15
N THR A 79 12.85 4.96 4.19
CA THR A 79 12.00 4.95 5.38
C THR A 79 11.05 3.76 5.37
N PHE A 80 10.35 3.54 6.49
CA PHE A 80 9.31 2.51 6.57
C PHE A 80 8.20 2.70 5.54
N ASP A 81 7.81 3.94 5.26
CA ASP A 81 6.77 4.24 4.27
C ASP A 81 7.19 3.90 2.84
N ASP A 82 8.48 4.00 2.55
CA ASP A 82 9.01 3.66 1.23
C ASP A 82 8.96 2.17 0.92
N ILE A 83 9.01 1.31 1.94
CA ILE A 83 9.02 -0.16 1.79
C ILE A 83 7.65 -0.82 2.00
N LYS A 84 6.59 -0.04 2.25
CA LYS A 84 5.23 -0.58 2.35
C LYS A 84 4.85 -1.37 1.09
N ILE A 85 4.16 -2.48 1.28
CA ILE A 85 3.72 -3.34 0.18
C ILE A 85 2.62 -2.67 -0.65
N ARG A 86 2.63 -2.88 -1.96
CA ARG A 86 1.56 -2.43 -2.86
C ARG A 86 0.40 -3.42 -2.88
N PRO A 87 -0.85 -2.93 -3.03
CA PRO A 87 -2.01 -3.81 -3.17
C PRO A 87 -1.90 -4.76 -4.37
N GLU A 88 -1.29 -4.32 -5.48
CA GLU A 88 -1.11 -5.15 -6.66
C GLU A 88 -0.21 -6.35 -6.39
N THR A 89 0.85 -6.18 -5.60
CA THR A 89 1.75 -7.29 -5.23
C THR A 89 1.00 -8.37 -4.45
N LEU A 90 0.08 -7.98 -3.57
CA LEU A 90 -0.78 -8.92 -2.83
C LEU A 90 -1.79 -9.61 -3.74
N GLU A 91 -2.35 -8.91 -4.74
CA GLU A 91 -3.22 -9.52 -5.74
C GLU A 91 -2.46 -10.55 -6.60
N TYR A 92 -1.21 -10.27 -7.00
CA TYR A 92 -0.38 -11.23 -7.71
C TYR A 92 -0.12 -12.50 -6.88
N GLN A 93 0.14 -12.35 -5.59
CA GLN A 93 0.27 -13.48 -4.68
C GLN A 93 -1.05 -14.26 -4.53
N ALA A 94 -2.19 -13.57 -4.54
CA ALA A 94 -3.50 -14.21 -4.52
C ALA A 94 -3.74 -15.07 -5.76
N GLN A 95 -3.39 -14.58 -6.95
CA GLN A 95 -3.49 -15.34 -8.20
C GLN A 95 -2.62 -16.59 -8.18
N ILE A 96 -1.39 -16.47 -7.67
CA ILE A 96 -0.49 -17.61 -7.49
C ILE A 96 -1.09 -18.62 -6.50
N ALA A 97 -1.67 -18.18 -5.40
CA ALA A 97 -2.32 -19.06 -4.44
C ALA A 97 -3.54 -19.80 -5.06
N GLU A 98 -4.30 -19.12 -5.92
CA GLU A 98 -5.40 -19.75 -6.68
C GLU A 98 -4.89 -20.82 -7.63
N SER A 99 -3.79 -20.59 -8.35
CA SER A 99 -3.24 -21.54 -9.32
C SER A 99 -2.81 -22.87 -8.69
N VAL A 100 -2.53 -22.88 -7.39
CA VAL A 100 -2.21 -24.08 -6.60
C VAL A 100 -3.34 -24.54 -5.68
N ASN A 101 -4.58 -24.17 -6.00
CA ASN A 101 -5.79 -24.55 -5.28
C ASN A 101 -5.79 -24.18 -3.78
N ARG A 102 -5.33 -22.95 -3.46
CA ARG A 102 -5.36 -22.37 -2.11
C ARG A 102 -6.29 -21.15 -2.02
N PRO A 103 -7.61 -21.33 -2.22
CA PRO A 103 -8.54 -20.19 -2.33
C PRO A 103 -8.66 -19.38 -1.04
N ARG A 104 -8.50 -20.00 0.14
CA ARG A 104 -8.53 -19.28 1.42
C ARG A 104 -7.32 -18.35 1.58
N LEU A 105 -6.14 -18.77 1.13
CA LEU A 105 -4.96 -17.93 1.13
C LEU A 105 -5.13 -16.77 0.15
N ALA A 106 -5.65 -17.02 -1.04
CA ALA A 106 -5.95 -15.99 -2.01
C ALA A 106 -6.93 -14.94 -1.47
N ALA A 107 -8.02 -15.37 -0.81
CA ALA A 107 -8.97 -14.47 -0.16
C ALA A 107 -8.32 -13.61 0.94
N ASN A 108 -7.39 -14.19 1.73
CA ASN A 108 -6.64 -13.46 2.74
C ASN A 108 -5.70 -12.40 2.11
N MET A 109 -5.02 -12.74 1.01
CA MET A 109 -4.16 -11.79 0.30
C MET A 109 -4.96 -10.62 -0.28
N ARG A 110 -6.13 -10.88 -0.86
CA ARG A 110 -7.03 -9.81 -1.36
C ARG A 110 -7.55 -8.92 -0.25
N ARG A 111 -7.91 -9.50 0.90
CA ARG A 111 -8.27 -8.70 2.07
C ARG A 111 -7.09 -7.83 2.53
N ALA A 112 -5.89 -8.38 2.61
CA ALA A 112 -4.69 -7.63 2.94
C ALA A 112 -4.43 -6.50 1.91
N ALA A 113 -4.68 -6.73 0.62
CA ALA A 113 -4.57 -5.70 -0.40
C ALA A 113 -5.53 -4.52 -0.18
N GLU A 114 -6.75 -4.77 0.31
CA GLU A 114 -7.67 -3.70 0.68
C GLU A 114 -7.19 -2.92 1.91
N MET A 115 -6.56 -3.61 2.88
CA MET A 115 -6.06 -3.00 4.11
C MET A 115 -4.94 -1.98 3.86
N THR A 116 -4.14 -2.15 2.82
CA THR A 116 -3.05 -1.21 2.47
C THR A 116 -3.54 0.20 2.13
N ARG A 117 -4.85 0.37 1.87
CA ARG A 117 -5.48 1.67 1.54
C ARG A 117 -5.98 2.42 2.77
N ILE A 118 -5.99 1.78 3.93
CA ILE A 118 -6.54 2.33 5.17
C ILE A 118 -5.38 2.87 6.00
N PRO A 119 -5.49 4.08 6.58
CA PRO A 119 -4.47 4.59 7.50
C PRO A 119 -4.25 3.64 8.67
N ASP A 120 -2.99 3.46 9.08
CA ASP A 120 -2.57 2.46 10.06
C ASP A 120 -3.34 2.59 11.39
N GLU A 121 -3.47 3.80 11.92
CA GLU A 121 -4.22 4.04 13.16
C GLU A 121 -5.68 3.62 13.04
N ARG A 122 -6.33 4.00 11.92
CA ARG A 122 -7.74 3.64 11.70
C ARG A 122 -7.92 2.15 11.53
N LEU A 123 -7.00 1.49 10.84
CA LEU A 123 -7.01 0.04 10.68
C LEU A 123 -6.91 -0.68 12.03
N LEU A 124 -6.03 -0.23 12.91
CA LEU A 124 -5.89 -0.78 14.26
C LEU A 124 -7.15 -0.59 15.11
N GLU A 125 -7.81 0.58 15.03
CA GLU A 125 -9.11 0.83 15.69
C GLU A 125 -10.18 -0.15 15.19
N MET A 126 -10.33 -0.30 13.87
CA MET A 126 -11.27 -1.21 13.25
C MET A 126 -11.03 -2.66 13.70
N TYR A 127 -9.79 -3.12 13.69
CA TYR A 127 -9.46 -4.47 14.16
C TYR A 127 -9.64 -4.66 15.66
N ASN A 128 -9.43 -3.62 16.47
CA ASN A 128 -9.76 -3.66 17.88
C ASN A 128 -11.28 -3.77 18.10
N ALA A 129 -12.09 -3.12 17.25
CA ALA A 129 -13.54 -3.22 17.28
C ALA A 129 -14.07 -4.64 16.98
N LEU A 130 -13.33 -5.43 16.18
CA LEU A 130 -13.65 -6.84 15.93
C LEU A 130 -13.40 -7.78 17.12
N ARG A 131 -12.78 -7.30 18.20
CA ARG A 131 -12.60 -8.16 19.38
C ARG A 131 -13.94 -8.35 20.10
N PRO A 132 -14.24 -9.56 20.59
CA PRO A 132 -15.48 -9.82 21.33
C PRO A 132 -15.70 -8.81 22.46
N TYR A 133 -16.95 -8.40 22.64
CA TYR A 133 -17.41 -7.47 23.69
C TYR A 133 -16.87 -6.03 23.58
N ARG A 134 -16.31 -5.66 22.45
CA ARG A 134 -15.77 -4.30 22.23
C ARG A 134 -16.73 -3.38 21.50
N SER A 135 -17.57 -3.92 20.64
CA SER A 135 -18.45 -3.13 19.79
C SER A 135 -19.90 -3.65 19.84
N THR A 136 -20.84 -2.75 19.64
CA THR A 136 -22.23 -3.06 19.35
C THR A 136 -22.37 -3.54 17.90
N LYS A 137 -23.52 -4.10 17.56
CA LYS A 137 -23.83 -4.50 16.18
C LYS A 137 -23.79 -3.31 15.24
N GLN A 138 -24.35 -2.16 15.66
CA GLN A 138 -24.41 -0.96 14.85
C GLN A 138 -23.00 -0.41 14.58
N GLU A 139 -22.13 -0.34 15.58
CA GLU A 139 -20.74 0.11 15.40
C GLU A 139 -19.98 -0.75 14.38
N LEU A 140 -20.18 -2.08 14.37
CA LEU A 140 -19.57 -2.96 13.37
C LEU A 140 -20.14 -2.73 11.96
N LEU A 141 -21.44 -2.47 11.84
CA LEU A 141 -22.08 -2.15 10.56
C LEU A 141 -21.66 -0.78 10.03
N ASP A 142 -21.48 0.21 10.90
CA ASP A 142 -20.97 1.54 10.53
C ASP A 142 -19.54 1.47 10.01
N ILE A 143 -18.67 0.69 10.67
CA ILE A 143 -17.32 0.40 10.19
C ILE A 143 -17.36 -0.30 8.82
N ALA A 144 -18.26 -1.26 8.62
CA ALA A 144 -18.43 -1.91 7.32
C ALA A 144 -18.84 -0.91 6.22
N GLY A 145 -19.74 0.03 6.55
CA GLY A 145 -20.12 1.12 5.66
C GLY A 145 -18.96 2.04 5.31
N GLU A 146 -18.15 2.44 6.29
CA GLU A 146 -16.93 3.24 6.07
C GLU A 146 -15.92 2.52 5.17
N LEU A 147 -15.66 1.24 5.43
CA LEU A 147 -14.75 0.41 4.64
C LEU A 147 -15.16 0.37 3.17
N GLU A 148 -16.45 0.24 2.89
CA GLU A 148 -16.97 0.14 1.54
C GLU A 148 -16.99 1.49 0.81
N THR A 149 -17.45 2.55 1.47
CA THR A 149 -17.64 3.86 0.84
C THR A 149 -16.37 4.68 0.73
N LYS A 150 -15.57 4.71 1.80
CA LYS A 150 -14.37 5.55 1.88
C LYS A 150 -13.13 4.87 1.30
N TYR A 151 -12.96 3.57 1.58
CA TYR A 151 -11.73 2.84 1.22
C TYR A 151 -11.94 1.83 0.08
N GLN A 152 -13.19 1.64 -0.39
CA GLN A 152 -13.53 0.65 -1.41
C GLN A 152 -13.08 -0.78 -1.03
N ALA A 153 -13.10 -1.07 0.28
CA ALA A 153 -12.62 -2.30 0.89
C ALA A 153 -13.79 -3.27 1.12
N LYS A 154 -14.33 -3.81 0.03
CA LYS A 154 -15.55 -4.65 0.04
C LYS A 154 -15.35 -5.99 0.77
N VAL A 155 -14.18 -6.62 0.64
CA VAL A 155 -13.86 -7.89 1.30
C VAL A 155 -13.72 -7.67 2.81
N CYS A 156 -13.07 -6.57 3.23
CA CYS A 156 -13.02 -6.17 4.62
C CYS A 156 -14.41 -5.84 5.17
N ALA A 157 -15.23 -5.07 4.45
CA ALA A 157 -16.59 -4.74 4.85
C ALA A 157 -17.46 -5.98 5.06
N ALA A 158 -17.36 -6.97 4.16
CA ALA A 158 -18.07 -8.24 4.30
C ALA A 158 -17.69 -8.97 5.61
N LEU A 159 -16.41 -8.98 5.98
CA LEU A 159 -15.94 -9.57 7.23
C LEU A 159 -16.59 -8.91 8.46
N PHE A 160 -16.69 -7.57 8.45
CA PHE A 160 -17.32 -6.83 9.56
C PHE A 160 -18.82 -7.10 9.66
N ARG A 161 -19.55 -7.21 8.54
CA ARG A 161 -20.96 -7.60 8.51
C ARG A 161 -21.16 -9.01 9.03
N GLU A 162 -20.34 -9.97 8.60
CA GLU A 162 -20.37 -11.33 9.08
C GLU A 162 -20.08 -11.39 10.60
N ALA A 163 -19.09 -10.65 11.08
CA ALA A 163 -18.77 -10.57 12.50
C ALA A 163 -19.94 -10.00 13.31
N ALA A 164 -20.62 -8.95 12.82
CA ALA A 164 -21.78 -8.36 13.47
C ALA A 164 -22.91 -9.39 13.67
N GLU A 165 -23.20 -10.19 12.64
CA GLU A 165 -24.24 -11.24 12.73
C GLU A 165 -23.82 -12.39 13.65
N ILE A 166 -22.59 -12.86 13.55
CA ILE A 166 -22.09 -13.97 14.37
C ILE A 166 -22.03 -13.58 15.84
N TYR A 167 -21.59 -12.34 16.14
CA TYR A 167 -21.48 -11.84 17.51
C TYR A 167 -22.86 -11.63 18.14
N ASP A 168 -23.84 -11.20 17.36
CA ASP A 168 -25.23 -11.12 17.79
C ASP A 168 -25.76 -12.51 18.20
N LYS A 169 -25.66 -13.49 17.30
CA LYS A 169 -26.09 -14.87 17.54
C LYS A 169 -25.36 -15.54 18.71
N ARG A 170 -24.12 -15.17 18.98
CA ARG A 170 -23.28 -15.78 20.03
C ARG A 170 -23.22 -14.96 21.33
N ASN A 171 -24.00 -13.87 21.45
CA ASN A 171 -23.95 -12.94 22.59
C ASN A 171 -22.52 -12.44 22.87
N ARG A 172 -21.79 -12.03 21.82
CA ARG A 172 -20.42 -11.52 21.91
C ARG A 172 -20.31 -10.02 21.65
N LEU A 173 -21.44 -9.35 21.47
CA LEU A 173 -21.51 -7.90 21.33
C LEU A 173 -21.27 -7.19 22.66
N LYS A 174 -20.85 -5.92 22.59
CA LYS A 174 -20.83 -5.02 23.75
C LYS A 174 -22.25 -4.84 24.27
N ARG A 175 -22.43 -4.91 25.59
CA ARG A 175 -23.69 -4.66 26.30
C ARG A 175 -23.80 -3.18 26.66
#